data_e7b76a6078abfdfae49e9c0756001058
#
_entry.id   e7b76a6078abfdfae49e9c0756001058
#
_cell.length_a   1.000
_cell.length_b   1.000
_cell.length_c   1.000
_cell.angle_alpha   90.00
_cell.angle_beta   90.00
_cell.angle_gamma   90.00
#
_symmetry.space_group_name_H-M   'P 1'
#
loop_
_entity.id
_entity.type
_entity.pdbx_description
1 polymer ?
#
loop_
_entity_poly.entity_id
_entity_poly.type
_entity_poly.pdbx_seq_one_letter_code
_entity_poly.pdbx_strand_id
1 'polypeptide(L)'
;MLPAVLRAEAEPALDYLLKQLVDFLGAEGHALREHDTPMSYYDYLCDIDHSVGYLWAAQVFAGYQLQELRAEVRAMWNHTGMIQAPMPKNKWKEIPVAQIYPAQKELIAYLRANNVDVWIVSASLEEVVRMVASDPEYGLSIPPERVIGVNLMLKKPNGDSTVGALERREGKKGIEYYFSKERMQWKLGTYPFAPLTWYAGKVAAILEWIDPSDRPILVAGDSPNDFYMQFYAAADQDAI
;
A
#
# COMPACT_ATOMS: atom_id res chain seq x y z
N MET A 1 23.67 -6.87 6.79
CA MET A 1 24.43 -7.51 5.70
C MET A 1 24.24 -9.02 5.82
N LEU A 2 23.76 -9.70 4.78
CA LEU A 2 23.77 -11.16 4.74
C LEU A 2 25.23 -11.66 4.71
N PRO A 3 25.57 -12.74 5.41
CA PRO A 3 26.90 -13.35 5.36
C PRO A 3 27.30 -13.68 3.90
N ALA A 4 28.58 -13.55 3.58
CA ALA A 4 29.12 -13.77 2.22
C ALA A 4 28.76 -15.15 1.65
N VAL A 5 28.68 -16.17 2.51
CA VAL A 5 28.29 -17.55 2.15
C VAL A 5 26.85 -17.61 1.64
N LEU A 6 25.91 -16.91 2.30
CA LEU A 6 24.51 -16.88 1.87
C LEU A 6 24.31 -16.08 0.56
N ARG A 7 25.22 -15.16 0.24
CA ARG A 7 25.20 -14.48 -1.08
C ARG A 7 25.63 -15.40 -2.19
N ALA A 8 26.70 -16.16 -2.01
CA ALA A 8 27.22 -17.07 -3.03
C ALA A 8 26.24 -18.22 -3.34
N GLU A 9 25.45 -18.66 -2.36
CA GLU A 9 24.41 -19.68 -2.56
C GLU A 9 23.12 -19.12 -3.15
N ALA A 10 22.83 -17.83 -2.91
CA ALA A 10 21.64 -17.17 -3.42
C ALA A 10 21.78 -16.64 -4.87
N GLU A 11 23.00 -16.33 -5.32
CA GLU A 11 23.25 -15.82 -6.67
C GLU A 11 22.74 -16.75 -7.79
N PRO A 12 23.00 -18.07 -7.78
CA PRO A 12 22.47 -18.95 -8.82
C PRO A 12 20.94 -19.07 -8.82
N ALA A 13 20.34 -19.04 -7.63
CA ALA A 13 18.88 -19.06 -7.49
C ALA A 13 18.25 -17.74 -7.96
N LEU A 14 18.91 -16.63 -7.67
CA LEU A 14 18.48 -15.30 -8.13
C LEU A 14 18.62 -15.17 -9.65
N ASP A 15 19.71 -15.63 -10.23
CA ASP A 15 19.93 -15.66 -11.68
C ASP A 15 18.90 -16.55 -12.38
N TYR A 16 18.59 -17.71 -11.80
CA TYR A 16 17.54 -18.58 -12.30
C TYR A 16 16.16 -17.90 -12.27
N LEU A 17 15.81 -17.26 -11.15
CA LEU A 17 14.54 -16.53 -11.01
C LEU A 17 14.47 -15.31 -11.95
N LEU A 18 15.59 -14.58 -12.10
CA LEU A 18 15.68 -13.47 -13.05
C LEU A 18 15.53 -13.95 -14.49
N LYS A 19 16.14 -15.09 -14.83
CA LYS A 19 15.98 -15.70 -16.16
C LYS A 19 14.55 -16.13 -16.40
N GLN A 20 13.90 -16.81 -15.42
CA GLN A 20 12.48 -17.17 -15.52
C GLN A 20 11.60 -15.93 -15.66
N LEU A 21 11.90 -14.87 -14.93
CA LEU A 21 11.19 -13.59 -15.04
C LEU A 21 11.41 -12.94 -16.40
N VAL A 22 12.64 -12.94 -16.94
CA VAL A 22 12.96 -12.41 -18.28
C VAL A 22 12.30 -13.24 -19.38
N ASP A 23 12.31 -14.57 -19.26
CA ASP A 23 11.63 -15.46 -20.20
C ASP A 23 10.11 -15.28 -20.12
N PHE A 24 9.55 -15.12 -18.95
CA PHE A 24 8.14 -14.79 -18.71
C PHE A 24 7.81 -13.39 -19.29
N LEU A 25 8.59 -12.38 -18.98
CA LEU A 25 8.40 -11.03 -19.51
C LEU A 25 8.65 -10.98 -21.03
N GLY A 26 9.53 -11.83 -21.57
CA GLY A 26 9.74 -11.97 -23.00
C GLY A 26 8.58 -12.62 -23.72
N ALA A 27 8.00 -13.68 -23.13
CA ALA A 27 6.77 -14.31 -23.59
C ALA A 27 5.57 -13.34 -23.46
N GLU A 28 5.51 -12.61 -22.33
CA GLU A 28 4.51 -11.60 -22.04
C GLU A 28 4.76 -10.26 -22.76
N GLY A 29 5.89 -10.08 -23.38
CA GLY A 29 6.15 -8.90 -24.23
C GLY A 29 5.14 -8.77 -25.39
N HIS A 30 4.46 -9.86 -25.74
CA HIS A 30 3.27 -9.82 -26.59
C HIS A 30 2.04 -9.33 -25.86
N ALA A 31 1.81 -9.76 -24.61
CA ALA A 31 0.69 -9.33 -23.79
C ALA A 31 0.81 -7.84 -23.41
N LEU A 32 2.01 -7.36 -23.08
CA LEU A 32 2.28 -5.94 -22.85
C LEU A 32 1.93 -5.04 -24.04
N ARG A 33 2.06 -5.56 -25.27
CA ARG A 33 1.66 -4.82 -26.49
C ARG A 33 0.15 -4.79 -26.70
N GLU A 34 -0.58 -5.70 -26.09
CA GLU A 34 -2.05 -5.74 -26.13
C GLU A 34 -2.67 -4.90 -25.01
N HIS A 35 -1.89 -4.56 -23.97
CA HIS A 35 -2.30 -3.75 -22.82
C HIS A 35 -1.67 -2.35 -22.91
N ASP A 36 -2.31 -1.48 -23.69
CA ASP A 36 -1.79 -0.14 -24.03
C ASP A 36 -1.78 0.84 -22.82
N THR A 37 -2.30 0.43 -21.67
CA THR A 37 -2.44 1.33 -20.52
C THR A 37 -2.08 0.65 -19.20
N PRO A 38 -1.58 1.41 -18.20
CA PRO A 38 -1.30 0.87 -16.86
C PRO A 38 -2.49 0.15 -16.24
N MET A 39 -3.71 0.65 -16.46
CA MET A 39 -4.92 0.07 -15.86
C MET A 39 -5.24 -1.29 -16.48
N SER A 40 -5.16 -1.41 -17.79
CA SER A 40 -5.40 -2.70 -18.46
C SER A 40 -4.33 -3.73 -18.15
N TYR A 41 -3.10 -3.30 -17.91
CA TYR A 41 -2.02 -4.17 -17.47
C TYR A 41 -2.21 -4.63 -16.02
N TYR A 42 -2.65 -3.72 -15.15
CA TYR A 42 -3.03 -4.08 -13.78
C TYR A 42 -4.15 -5.13 -13.74
N ASP A 43 -5.22 -4.93 -14.51
CA ASP A 43 -6.33 -5.90 -14.61
C ASP A 43 -5.80 -7.27 -15.08
N TYR A 44 -4.96 -7.30 -16.11
CA TYR A 44 -4.31 -8.51 -16.60
C TYR A 44 -3.47 -9.23 -15.53
N LEU A 45 -2.66 -8.49 -14.77
CA LEU A 45 -1.88 -9.06 -13.67
C LEU A 45 -2.77 -9.62 -12.56
N CYS A 46 -3.90 -8.96 -12.27
CA CYS A 46 -4.88 -9.46 -11.31
C CYS A 46 -5.60 -10.72 -11.79
N ASP A 47 -5.80 -10.89 -13.11
CA ASP A 47 -6.34 -12.11 -13.69
C ASP A 47 -5.37 -13.31 -13.56
N ILE A 48 -4.06 -13.05 -13.53
CA ILE A 48 -3.05 -14.08 -13.24
C ILE A 48 -3.07 -14.41 -11.74
N ASP A 49 -2.85 -13.41 -10.90
CA ASP A 49 -2.92 -13.48 -9.44
C ASP A 49 -3.03 -12.07 -8.85
N HIS A 50 -3.97 -11.86 -7.95
CA HIS A 50 -4.16 -10.56 -7.29
C HIS A 50 -2.89 -10.07 -6.59
N SER A 51 -2.08 -10.99 -6.02
CA SER A 51 -0.83 -10.61 -5.34
C SER A 51 0.18 -9.96 -6.29
N VAL A 52 0.22 -10.41 -7.54
CA VAL A 52 1.08 -9.83 -8.59
C VAL A 52 0.58 -8.43 -8.98
N GLY A 53 -0.73 -8.30 -9.22
CA GLY A 53 -1.35 -7.02 -9.57
C GLY A 53 -1.20 -5.98 -8.46
N TYR A 54 -1.49 -6.35 -7.22
CA TYR A 54 -1.41 -5.44 -6.07
C TYR A 54 0.03 -4.97 -5.80
N LEU A 55 1.00 -5.88 -5.91
CA LEU A 55 2.40 -5.50 -5.76
C LEU A 55 2.84 -4.56 -6.89
N TRP A 56 2.50 -4.89 -8.12
CA TRP A 56 2.83 -4.05 -9.28
C TRP A 56 2.21 -2.65 -9.14
N ALA A 57 0.96 -2.55 -8.69
CA ALA A 57 0.29 -1.27 -8.47
C ALA A 57 0.99 -0.38 -7.43
N ALA A 58 1.68 -0.97 -6.46
CA ALA A 58 2.54 -0.21 -5.55
C ALA A 58 3.88 0.17 -6.21
N GLN A 59 4.48 -0.75 -6.98
CA GLN A 59 5.79 -0.58 -7.61
C GLN A 59 5.79 0.41 -8.78
N VAL A 60 4.64 0.71 -9.38
CA VAL A 60 4.53 1.71 -10.47
C VAL A 60 5.00 3.10 -10.03
N PHE A 61 4.97 3.39 -8.73
CA PHE A 61 5.46 4.64 -8.14
C PHE A 61 6.96 4.62 -7.81
N ALA A 62 7.69 3.54 -8.12
CA ALA A 62 9.13 3.46 -7.87
C ALA A 62 9.88 4.58 -8.59
N GLY A 63 10.82 5.21 -7.88
CA GLY A 63 11.57 6.35 -8.38
C GLY A 63 10.98 7.72 -8.04
N TYR A 64 9.69 7.81 -7.72
CA TYR A 64 9.09 9.05 -7.26
C TYR A 64 9.70 9.50 -5.92
N GLN A 65 9.97 10.78 -5.79
CA GLN A 65 10.13 11.38 -4.47
C GLN A 65 8.77 11.46 -3.77
N LEU A 66 8.76 11.37 -2.45
CA LEU A 66 7.50 11.46 -1.69
C LEU A 66 6.78 12.79 -1.90
N GLN A 67 7.52 13.89 -2.13
CA GLN A 67 6.92 15.18 -2.46
C GLN A 67 6.24 15.19 -3.84
N GLU A 68 6.79 14.49 -4.82
CA GLU A 68 6.20 14.34 -6.15
C GLU A 68 4.92 13.48 -6.05
N LEU A 69 5.01 12.37 -5.33
CA LEU A 69 3.86 11.52 -5.07
C LEU A 69 2.73 12.28 -4.36
N ARG A 70 3.07 13.12 -3.38
CA ARG A 70 2.08 13.96 -2.69
C ARG A 70 1.41 14.98 -3.62
N ALA A 71 2.15 15.53 -4.57
CA ALA A 71 1.58 16.43 -5.56
C ALA A 71 0.57 15.71 -6.46
N GLU A 72 0.89 14.49 -6.91
CA GLU A 72 -0.02 13.66 -7.70
C GLU A 72 -1.28 13.25 -6.92
N VAL A 73 -1.12 12.85 -5.66
CA VAL A 73 -2.26 12.54 -4.78
C VAL A 73 -3.17 13.74 -4.63
N ARG A 74 -2.63 14.93 -4.43
CA ARG A 74 -3.42 16.17 -4.35
C ARG A 74 -4.11 16.51 -5.67
N ALA A 75 -3.40 16.37 -6.79
CA ALA A 75 -3.98 16.61 -8.10
C ALA A 75 -5.16 15.67 -8.36
N MET A 76 -4.99 14.37 -8.08
CA MET A 76 -6.06 13.37 -8.20
C MET A 76 -7.24 13.70 -7.28
N TRP A 77 -6.98 14.09 -6.03
CA TRP A 77 -8.04 14.35 -5.04
C TRP A 77 -8.89 15.58 -5.36
N ASN A 78 -8.32 16.54 -6.09
CA ASN A 78 -9.03 17.72 -6.56
C ASN A 78 -9.97 17.45 -7.75
N HIS A 79 -9.85 16.27 -8.38
CA HIS A 79 -10.82 15.83 -9.37
C HIS A 79 -12.11 15.36 -8.70
N THR A 80 -13.23 15.61 -9.35
CA THR A 80 -14.55 15.14 -8.91
C THR A 80 -15.25 14.42 -10.07
N GLY A 81 -16.08 13.44 -9.73
CA GLY A 81 -16.89 12.72 -10.72
C GLY A 81 -16.16 11.48 -11.26
N MET A 82 -16.20 11.31 -12.58
CA MET A 82 -15.67 10.12 -13.27
C MET A 82 -14.43 10.47 -14.09
N ILE A 83 -13.45 9.58 -14.10
CA ILE A 83 -12.29 9.65 -14.99
C ILE A 83 -12.49 8.66 -16.12
N GLN A 84 -12.16 9.06 -17.32
CA GLN A 84 -12.11 8.16 -18.48
C GLN A 84 -10.75 7.45 -18.49
N ALA A 85 -10.75 6.17 -18.13
CA ALA A 85 -9.55 5.34 -18.18
C ALA A 85 -9.48 4.62 -19.53
N PRO A 86 -8.39 4.78 -20.31
CA PRO A 86 -8.23 4.05 -21.55
C PRO A 86 -8.05 2.56 -21.28
N MET A 87 -8.74 1.74 -22.07
CA MET A 87 -8.72 0.28 -22.03
C MET A 87 -8.25 -0.28 -23.37
N PRO A 88 -7.83 -1.55 -23.45
CA PRO A 88 -7.42 -2.18 -24.71
C PRO A 88 -8.47 -2.02 -25.81
N LYS A 89 -8.01 -2.05 -27.07
CA LYS A 89 -8.86 -1.95 -28.27
C LYS A 89 -9.65 -0.64 -28.35
N ASN A 90 -9.03 0.49 -27.94
CA ASN A 90 -9.63 1.83 -27.98
C ASN A 90 -10.96 1.94 -27.20
N LYS A 91 -11.16 1.10 -26.21
CA LYS A 91 -12.29 1.23 -25.28
C LYS A 91 -11.94 2.19 -24.16
N TRP A 92 -12.94 2.73 -23.53
CA TRP A 92 -12.84 3.60 -22.37
C TRP A 92 -13.71 3.06 -21.25
N LYS A 93 -13.18 3.10 -20.04
CA LYS A 93 -13.92 2.74 -18.81
C LYS A 93 -14.06 3.98 -17.96
N GLU A 94 -15.28 4.27 -17.53
CA GLU A 94 -15.51 5.29 -16.52
C GLU A 94 -15.16 4.74 -15.15
N ILE A 95 -14.25 5.43 -14.45
CA ILE A 95 -13.82 5.08 -13.10
C ILE A 95 -14.16 6.25 -12.18
N PRO A 96 -14.89 6.02 -11.08
CA PRO A 96 -15.15 7.07 -10.12
C PRO A 96 -13.84 7.51 -9.46
N VAL A 97 -13.67 8.81 -9.31
CA VAL A 97 -12.58 9.34 -8.50
C VAL A 97 -12.79 8.91 -7.05
N ALA A 98 -11.73 8.39 -6.42
CA ALA A 98 -11.78 7.99 -5.03
C ALA A 98 -12.15 9.19 -4.14
N GLN A 99 -13.13 9.00 -3.27
CA GLN A 99 -13.59 10.00 -2.33
C GLN A 99 -13.80 9.37 -0.95
N ILE A 100 -13.62 10.18 0.08
CA ILE A 100 -13.94 9.76 1.45
C ILE A 100 -15.43 10.06 1.71
N TYR A 101 -16.18 9.03 2.03
CA TYR A 101 -17.59 9.20 2.35
C TYR A 101 -17.78 10.02 3.64
N PRO A 102 -18.71 10.99 3.67
CA PRO A 102 -18.99 11.79 4.85
C PRO A 102 -19.26 10.94 6.11
N ALA A 103 -20.04 9.87 5.97
CA ALA A 103 -20.34 8.95 7.07
C ALA A 103 -19.08 8.30 7.66
N GLN A 104 -18.06 7.99 6.85
CA GLN A 104 -16.78 7.46 7.33
C GLN A 104 -16.01 8.52 8.12
N LYS A 105 -16.03 9.78 7.67
CA LYS A 105 -15.40 10.88 8.42
C LYS A 105 -16.06 11.07 9.78
N GLU A 106 -17.38 11.05 9.83
CA GLU A 106 -18.16 11.17 11.08
C GLU A 106 -17.86 10.00 12.03
N LEU A 107 -17.87 8.76 11.53
CA LEU A 107 -17.57 7.59 12.31
C LEU A 107 -16.15 7.66 12.91
N ILE A 108 -15.16 7.98 12.10
CA ILE A 108 -13.75 8.09 12.55
C ILE A 108 -13.62 9.20 13.60
N ALA A 109 -14.24 10.35 13.37
CA ALA A 109 -14.25 11.46 14.33
C ALA A 109 -14.91 11.06 15.65
N TYR A 110 -16.04 10.35 15.60
CA TYR A 110 -16.74 9.84 16.78
C TYR A 110 -15.89 8.84 17.57
N LEU A 111 -15.30 7.86 16.91
CA LEU A 111 -14.45 6.86 17.55
C LEU A 111 -13.27 7.52 18.27
N ARG A 112 -12.58 8.43 17.60
CA ARG A 112 -11.46 9.16 18.19
C ARG A 112 -11.86 10.06 19.37
N ALA A 113 -13.01 10.72 19.29
CA ALA A 113 -13.54 11.53 20.39
C ALA A 113 -13.88 10.68 21.62
N ASN A 114 -14.11 9.37 21.44
CA ASN A 114 -14.34 8.42 22.52
C ASN A 114 -13.08 7.59 22.87
N ASN A 115 -11.89 8.08 22.55
CA ASN A 115 -10.60 7.46 22.85
C ASN A 115 -10.41 6.07 22.23
N VAL A 116 -11.05 5.80 21.09
CA VAL A 116 -10.82 4.59 20.31
C VAL A 116 -9.69 4.86 19.33
N ASP A 117 -8.68 4.02 19.36
CA ASP A 117 -7.56 4.08 18.42
C ASP A 117 -7.98 3.57 17.05
N VAL A 118 -7.93 4.45 16.05
CA VAL A 118 -8.30 4.12 14.68
C VAL A 118 -7.03 3.89 13.85
N TRP A 119 -7.00 2.73 13.19
CA TRP A 119 -5.93 2.31 12.30
C TRP A 119 -6.47 2.07 10.90
N ILE A 120 -5.62 2.27 9.89
CA ILE A 120 -5.91 1.89 8.50
C ILE A 120 -4.96 0.78 8.10
N VAL A 121 -5.51 -0.32 7.55
CA VAL A 121 -4.75 -1.44 6.98
C VAL A 121 -5.20 -1.64 5.53
N SER A 122 -4.41 -1.16 4.59
CA SER A 122 -4.75 -1.05 3.17
C SER A 122 -3.89 -1.95 2.29
N ALA A 123 -4.45 -2.50 1.22
CA ALA A 123 -3.70 -3.19 0.17
C ALA A 123 -3.04 -2.21 -0.85
N SER A 124 -3.18 -0.92 -0.66
CA SER A 124 -2.54 0.10 -1.49
C SER A 124 -1.19 0.52 -0.92
N LEU A 125 -0.37 1.20 -1.74
CA LEU A 125 0.93 1.75 -1.31
C LEU A 125 0.78 2.61 -0.05
N GLU A 126 1.50 2.27 1.01
CA GLU A 126 1.37 2.89 2.33
C GLU A 126 1.53 4.41 2.30
N GLU A 127 2.49 4.91 1.52
CA GLU A 127 2.74 6.35 1.43
C GLU A 127 1.57 7.11 0.79
N VAL A 128 0.91 6.55 -0.23
CA VAL A 128 -0.30 7.13 -0.83
C VAL A 128 -1.43 7.16 0.18
N VAL A 129 -1.68 6.04 0.87
CA VAL A 129 -2.74 5.94 1.89
C VAL A 129 -2.49 6.92 3.03
N ARG A 130 -1.23 7.05 3.47
CA ARG A 130 -0.83 7.99 4.52
C ARG A 130 -1.09 9.44 4.11
N MET A 131 -0.76 9.81 2.87
CA MET A 131 -0.99 11.16 2.35
C MET A 131 -2.47 11.53 2.37
N VAL A 132 -3.37 10.58 2.06
CA VAL A 132 -4.82 10.80 2.12
C VAL A 132 -5.35 10.78 3.54
N ALA A 133 -4.98 9.78 4.34
CA ALA A 133 -5.57 9.55 5.65
C ALA A 133 -5.09 10.55 6.71
N SER A 134 -3.84 11.04 6.58
CA SER A 134 -3.21 11.86 7.61
C SER A 134 -3.18 13.35 7.29
N ASP A 135 -3.29 13.74 6.01
CA ASP A 135 -3.35 15.16 5.66
C ASP A 135 -4.68 15.75 6.16
N PRO A 136 -4.64 16.80 7.01
CA PRO A 136 -5.84 17.42 7.56
C PRO A 136 -6.80 17.97 6.49
N GLU A 137 -6.28 18.28 5.30
CA GLU A 137 -7.07 18.77 4.16
C GLU A 137 -8.20 17.80 3.77
N TYR A 138 -8.01 16.48 3.96
CA TYR A 138 -9.01 15.48 3.58
C TYR A 138 -9.96 15.07 4.72
N GLY A 139 -9.67 15.52 5.93
CA GLY A 139 -10.58 15.46 7.08
C GLY A 139 -10.65 14.12 7.82
N LEU A 140 -9.76 13.14 7.52
CA LEU A 140 -9.65 11.93 8.35
C LEU A 140 -8.70 12.15 9.53
N SER A 141 -7.62 12.89 9.33
CA SER A 141 -6.61 13.24 10.34
C SER A 141 -6.12 12.03 11.16
N ILE A 142 -6.01 10.87 10.53
CA ILE A 142 -5.44 9.67 11.16
C ILE A 142 -3.95 9.93 11.43
N PRO A 143 -3.42 9.63 12.63
CA PRO A 143 -2.00 9.73 12.89
C PRO A 143 -1.18 8.96 11.84
N PRO A 144 -0.14 9.54 11.22
CA PRO A 144 0.58 8.90 10.11
C PRO A 144 1.18 7.52 10.47
N GLU A 145 1.56 7.33 11.72
CA GLU A 145 2.06 6.05 12.26
C GLU A 145 0.98 4.97 12.38
N ARG A 146 -0.30 5.35 12.31
CA ARG A 146 -1.44 4.44 12.34
C ARG A 146 -1.97 4.07 10.94
N VAL A 147 -1.21 4.38 9.92
CA VAL A 147 -1.50 3.98 8.55
C VAL A 147 -0.53 2.87 8.16
N ILE A 148 -1.08 1.72 7.80
CA ILE A 148 -0.36 0.53 7.34
C ILE A 148 -0.85 0.21 5.93
N GLY A 149 0.10 -0.01 5.02
CA GLY A 149 -0.17 -0.36 3.64
C GLY A 149 0.92 -1.24 3.07
N VAL A 150 0.94 -1.39 1.76
CA VAL A 150 2.05 -2.04 1.07
C VAL A 150 3.29 -1.17 1.24
N ASN A 151 4.26 -1.68 1.98
CA ASN A 151 5.51 -0.98 2.22
C ASN A 151 6.49 -1.24 1.09
N LEU A 152 6.98 -0.18 0.45
CA LEU A 152 8.16 -0.22 -0.40
C LEU A 152 9.34 0.43 0.30
N MET A 153 10.55 -0.07 0.02
CA MET A 153 11.78 0.51 0.54
C MET A 153 11.91 1.97 0.11
N LEU A 154 12.17 2.85 1.06
CA LEU A 154 12.45 4.26 0.84
C LEU A 154 13.96 4.49 0.83
N LYS A 155 14.46 5.14 -0.21
CA LYS A 155 15.87 5.53 -0.36
C LYS A 155 16.07 6.97 0.08
N LYS A 156 16.94 7.16 1.06
CA LYS A 156 17.35 8.46 1.55
C LYS A 156 18.40 9.09 0.62
N PRO A 157 18.55 10.44 0.62
CA PRO A 157 19.57 11.10 -0.19
C PRO A 157 21.03 10.67 0.11
N ASN A 158 21.31 10.22 1.34
CA ASN A 158 22.62 9.72 1.77
C ASN A 158 22.90 8.26 1.34
N GLY A 159 21.96 7.61 0.64
CA GLY A 159 22.08 6.23 0.18
C GLY A 159 21.50 5.18 1.14
N ASP A 160 21.16 5.53 2.36
CA ASP A 160 20.49 4.64 3.30
C ASP A 160 19.08 4.31 2.82
N SER A 161 18.54 3.21 3.34
CA SER A 161 17.17 2.79 3.05
C SER A 161 16.42 2.50 4.35
N THR A 162 15.11 2.75 4.32
CA THR A 162 14.15 2.42 5.39
C THR A 162 12.81 2.06 4.80
N VAL A 163 11.82 1.77 5.64
CA VAL A 163 10.41 1.61 5.26
C VAL A 163 9.52 2.18 6.36
N GLY A 164 8.29 2.52 6.06
CA GLY A 164 7.33 3.04 7.02
C GLY A 164 7.13 2.12 8.24
N ALA A 165 7.17 0.81 8.04
CA ALA A 165 7.12 -0.17 9.10
C ALA A 165 8.28 -0.05 10.11
N LEU A 166 9.52 0.13 9.63
CA LEU A 166 10.68 0.33 10.50
C LEU A 166 10.64 1.70 11.18
N GLU A 167 10.18 2.74 10.50
CA GLU A 167 9.98 4.06 11.10
C GLU A 167 9.01 3.99 12.30
N ARG A 168 7.90 3.23 12.17
CA ARG A 168 6.97 2.96 13.28
C ARG A 168 7.66 2.22 14.43
N ARG A 169 8.41 1.17 14.14
CA ARG A 169 9.18 0.40 15.14
C ARG A 169 10.20 1.27 15.87
N GLU A 170 10.82 2.22 15.20
CA GLU A 170 11.72 3.22 15.77
C GLU A 170 10.99 4.31 16.58
N GLY A 171 9.66 4.24 16.67
CA GLY A 171 8.85 5.20 17.42
C GLY A 171 8.68 6.55 16.73
N LYS A 172 8.91 6.62 15.42
CA LYS A 172 8.63 7.83 14.63
C LYS A 172 7.14 8.12 14.63
N LYS A 173 6.77 9.33 14.96
CA LYS A 173 5.36 9.74 15.16
C LYS A 173 5.10 11.15 14.64
N GLY A 174 3.83 11.38 14.32
CA GLY A 174 3.29 12.70 14.05
C GLY A 174 3.54 13.23 12.65
N ILE A 175 2.73 14.19 12.31
CA ILE A 175 2.68 14.77 10.97
C ILE A 175 3.97 15.52 10.61
N GLU A 176 4.60 16.18 11.61
CA GLU A 176 5.84 16.92 11.42
C GLU A 176 6.98 16.01 10.95
N TYR A 177 7.03 14.76 11.43
CA TYR A 177 8.03 13.80 10.97
C TYR A 177 7.71 13.28 9.57
N TYR A 178 6.52 12.70 9.40
CA TYR A 178 6.17 12.00 8.16
C TYR A 178 6.05 12.93 6.94
N PHE A 179 5.73 14.21 7.16
CA PHE A 179 5.64 15.24 6.12
C PHE A 179 6.76 16.27 6.18
N SER A 180 7.86 15.97 6.87
CA SER A 180 9.04 16.85 6.93
C SER A 180 9.64 17.06 5.55
N LYS A 181 10.25 18.24 5.34
CA LYS A 181 10.93 18.55 4.07
C LYS A 181 12.03 17.53 3.74
N GLU A 182 12.72 17.02 4.75
CA GLU A 182 13.76 16.01 4.58
C GLU A 182 13.17 14.69 4.07
N ARG A 183 12.15 14.16 4.78
CA ARG A 183 11.54 12.88 4.42
C ARG A 183 10.83 12.94 3.05
N MET A 184 10.22 14.07 2.72
CA MET A 184 9.56 14.27 1.43
C MET A 184 10.51 14.22 0.22
N GLN A 185 11.82 14.30 0.42
CA GLN A 185 12.83 14.11 -0.64
C GLN A 185 13.23 12.64 -0.86
N TRP A 186 12.82 11.73 0.03
CA TRP A 186 13.15 10.31 -0.11
C TRP A 186 12.43 9.73 -1.30
N LYS A 187 13.05 8.72 -1.93
CA LYS A 187 12.52 8.07 -3.13
C LYS A 187 11.96 6.69 -2.83
N LEU A 188 10.83 6.38 -3.44
CA LEU A 188 10.30 5.03 -3.45
C LEU A 188 11.21 4.09 -4.25
N GLY A 189 11.54 2.96 -3.65
CA GLY A 189 12.22 1.86 -4.33
C GLY A 189 11.23 0.84 -4.90
N THR A 190 11.76 -0.26 -5.42
CA THR A 190 10.97 -1.35 -6.01
C THR A 190 10.75 -2.51 -5.04
N TYR A 191 11.53 -2.62 -3.97
CA TYR A 191 11.51 -3.77 -3.07
C TYR A 191 10.41 -3.63 -2.02
N PRO A 192 9.47 -4.59 -1.94
CA PRO A 192 8.46 -4.62 -0.90
C PRO A 192 9.06 -5.09 0.43
N PHE A 193 8.39 -4.70 1.51
CA PHE A 193 8.71 -5.14 2.87
C PHE A 193 7.50 -5.80 3.51
N ALA A 194 7.67 -7.01 4.03
CA ALA A 194 6.60 -7.80 4.62
C ALA A 194 6.14 -7.25 6.00
N PRO A 195 4.91 -7.57 6.42
CA PRO A 195 3.88 -8.31 5.70
C PRO A 195 3.24 -7.48 4.58
N LEU A 196 2.85 -8.16 3.49
CA LEU A 196 2.11 -7.52 2.40
C LEU A 196 0.62 -7.50 2.77
N THR A 197 0.01 -6.33 2.71
CA THR A 197 -1.26 -6.02 3.38
C THR A 197 -2.50 -6.34 2.53
N TRP A 198 -2.55 -7.54 1.95
CA TRP A 198 -3.74 -8.09 1.31
C TRP A 198 -4.10 -9.45 1.89
N TYR A 199 -5.37 -9.79 1.89
CA TYR A 199 -5.92 -11.03 2.45
C TYR A 199 -5.41 -11.30 3.88
N ALA A 200 -4.83 -12.48 4.14
CA ALA A 200 -4.24 -12.84 5.42
C ALA A 200 -3.09 -11.93 5.86
N GLY A 201 -2.42 -11.26 4.92
CA GLY A 201 -1.38 -10.29 5.22
C GLY A 201 -1.86 -9.07 6.00
N LYS A 202 -3.15 -8.72 5.92
CA LYS A 202 -3.74 -7.69 6.79
C LYS A 202 -3.74 -8.13 8.26
N VAL A 203 -4.07 -9.39 8.54
CA VAL A 203 -3.99 -9.95 9.91
C VAL A 203 -2.54 -9.98 10.38
N ALA A 204 -1.61 -10.42 9.53
CA ALA A 204 -0.20 -10.40 9.85
C ALA A 204 0.30 -8.98 10.18
N ALA A 205 -0.17 -7.96 9.45
CA ALA A 205 0.16 -6.58 9.73
C ALA A 205 -0.44 -6.06 11.05
N ILE A 206 -1.64 -6.50 11.41
CA ILE A 206 -2.25 -6.19 12.72
C ILE A 206 -1.38 -6.76 13.84
N LEU A 207 -1.05 -8.04 13.76
CA LEU A 207 -0.24 -8.74 14.77
C LEU A 207 1.17 -8.18 14.90
N GLU A 208 1.81 -7.80 13.81
CA GLU A 208 3.20 -7.32 13.79
C GLU A 208 3.33 -5.84 14.16
N TRP A 209 2.36 -5.00 13.74
CA TRP A 209 2.52 -3.55 13.79
C TRP A 209 1.53 -2.81 14.68
N ILE A 210 0.43 -3.45 15.10
CA ILE A 210 -0.56 -2.85 16.00
C ILE A 210 -0.45 -3.50 17.36
N ASP A 211 -0.92 -4.75 17.49
CA ASP A 211 -0.85 -5.50 18.74
C ASP A 211 -0.80 -7.01 18.46
N PRO A 212 0.18 -7.75 19.03
CA PRO A 212 0.28 -9.19 18.86
C PRO A 212 -0.75 -9.99 19.68
N SER A 213 -1.40 -9.35 20.66
CA SER A 213 -2.26 -10.01 21.66
C SER A 213 -3.71 -9.56 21.55
N ASP A 214 -3.93 -8.26 21.46
CA ASP A 214 -5.26 -7.69 21.46
C ASP A 214 -5.85 -7.66 20.05
N ARG A 215 -7.15 -7.97 19.98
CA ARG A 215 -7.89 -7.95 18.73
C ARG A 215 -8.62 -6.62 18.53
N PRO A 216 -8.84 -6.20 17.28
CA PRO A 216 -9.65 -5.04 17.00
C PRO A 216 -11.08 -5.24 17.53
N ILE A 217 -11.62 -4.24 18.20
CA ILE A 217 -13.04 -4.24 18.65
C ILE A 217 -14.02 -3.96 17.51
N LEU A 218 -13.52 -3.37 16.42
CA LEU A 218 -14.29 -3.06 15.22
C LEU A 218 -13.37 -3.18 14.00
N VAL A 219 -13.81 -3.90 13.00
CA VAL A 219 -13.17 -3.96 11.68
C VAL A 219 -14.21 -3.66 10.61
N ALA A 220 -13.86 -2.75 9.70
CA ALA A 220 -14.66 -2.43 8.53
C ALA A 220 -13.84 -2.63 7.26
N GLY A 221 -14.46 -3.18 6.22
CA GLY A 221 -13.88 -3.40 4.91
C GLY A 221 -14.99 -3.71 3.91
N ASP A 222 -14.73 -3.46 2.62
CA ASP A 222 -15.73 -3.52 1.55
C ASP A 222 -15.45 -4.61 0.51
N SER A 223 -14.39 -5.38 0.69
CA SER A 223 -13.96 -6.35 -0.30
C SER A 223 -13.57 -7.71 0.31
N PRO A 224 -13.52 -8.80 -0.49
CA PRO A 224 -13.01 -10.09 -0.03
C PRO A 224 -11.58 -10.03 0.53
N ASN A 225 -10.82 -9.00 0.17
CA ASN A 225 -9.48 -8.73 0.68
C ASN A 225 -9.49 -8.44 2.20
N ASP A 226 -10.64 -8.02 2.74
CA ASP A 226 -10.81 -7.64 4.15
C ASP A 226 -11.34 -8.78 5.03
N PHE A 227 -11.85 -9.86 4.44
CA PHE A 227 -12.50 -10.95 5.18
C PHE A 227 -11.64 -11.54 6.28
N TYR A 228 -10.35 -11.74 6.04
CA TYR A 228 -9.45 -12.33 7.04
C TYR A 228 -9.35 -11.47 8.30
N MET A 229 -9.23 -10.14 8.17
CA MET A 229 -9.17 -9.27 9.35
C MET A 229 -10.54 -9.14 10.03
N GLN A 230 -11.66 -9.23 9.29
CA GLN A 230 -13.00 -9.29 9.86
C GLN A 230 -13.20 -10.57 10.67
N PHE A 231 -12.82 -11.75 10.12
CA PHE A 231 -12.85 -13.01 10.86
C PHE A 231 -11.92 -13.01 12.07
N TYR A 232 -10.74 -12.41 11.94
CA TYR A 232 -9.80 -12.28 13.05
C TYR A 232 -10.40 -11.49 14.21
N ALA A 233 -11.07 -10.38 13.94
CA ALA A 233 -11.75 -9.59 14.97
C ALA A 233 -12.93 -10.35 15.61
N ALA A 234 -13.73 -11.07 14.77
CA ALA A 234 -14.91 -11.78 15.24
C ALA A 234 -14.59 -13.03 16.07
N ALA A 235 -13.42 -13.64 15.89
CA ALA A 235 -13.09 -14.92 16.53
C ALA A 235 -12.89 -14.85 18.06
N ASP A 236 -12.89 -13.65 18.65
CA ASP A 236 -12.78 -13.45 20.11
C ASP A 236 -14.11 -13.07 20.78
N GLN A 237 -15.15 -12.89 20.01
CA GLN A 237 -16.47 -12.83 20.59
C GLN A 237 -16.82 -14.25 20.96
N ASP A 238 -16.73 -14.56 22.27
CA ASP A 238 -17.05 -15.85 22.85
C ASP A 238 -18.12 -16.55 22.02
N ALA A 239 -17.75 -17.73 21.51
CA ALA A 239 -18.72 -18.66 21.00
C ALA A 239 -19.69 -18.99 22.15
N ILE A 240 -20.64 -18.09 22.38
CA ILE A 240 -21.83 -18.34 23.16
C ILE A 240 -22.88 -18.95 22.26
#